data_8c2f372bdfb17838783a88a8b8117b68
#
_entry.id   8c2f372bdfb17838783a88a8b8117b68
#
_cell.length_a   1.000
_cell.length_b   1.000
_cell.length_c   1.000
_cell.angle_alpha   90.00
_cell.angle_beta   90.00
_cell.angle_gamma   90.00
#
_symmetry.space_group_name_H-M   'P 1'
#
loop_
_entity.id
_entity.type
_entity.pdbx_description
1 polymer ?
#
loop_
_entity_poly.entity_id
_entity_poly.type
_entity_poly.pdbx_seq_one_letter_code
_entity_poly.pdbx_strand_id
1 'polypeptide(L)'
;SDVYKRQVYYNEHCIIFNGQHTPMKIERATFGKLLDFVEQFPHYFVGSNADLPIVGGSILSHDHFQGGHYEFAMAKAPVEKEISFKGFEDVKAGIVKWPMSVIRISAEKKERLIELADRILLAWRGYTDEAAFIFAETDGEPHNTITPIARRRGDLYELDLVLRNNITTEEHPLGVYHPHAKLHHIKKENIGLIEVMGLAVLPARLKKEMADLEQALLDGTSIREDEVLAKHADWVEEFLPKYGFTFGSGLE
;
A
#
# COMPACT_ATOMS: atom_id res chain seq x y z
N SER A 1 -27.17 -15.90 -15.58
CA SER A 1 -25.77 -15.60 -15.92
C SER A 1 -25.37 -14.38 -15.10
N ASP A 2 -24.64 -14.64 -14.04
CA ASP A 2 -24.14 -13.58 -13.16
C ASP A 2 -23.02 -12.84 -13.90
N VAL A 3 -23.34 -11.62 -14.35
CA VAL A 3 -22.33 -10.69 -14.82
C VAL A 3 -21.62 -10.15 -13.57
N TYR A 4 -20.55 -10.83 -13.17
CA TYR A 4 -19.62 -10.23 -12.23
C TYR A 4 -19.08 -8.95 -12.85
N LYS A 5 -19.47 -7.79 -12.31
CA LYS A 5 -18.84 -6.52 -12.61
C LYS A 5 -17.37 -6.64 -12.13
N ARG A 6 -16.49 -6.99 -13.05
CA ARG A 6 -15.05 -6.93 -12.79
C ARG A 6 -14.72 -5.47 -12.53
N GLN A 7 -14.38 -5.14 -11.29
CA GLN A 7 -13.78 -3.84 -11.00
C GLN A 7 -12.43 -3.82 -11.71
N VAL A 8 -12.35 -3.08 -12.80
CA VAL A 8 -11.09 -2.87 -13.53
C VAL A 8 -10.43 -1.65 -12.92
N TYR A 9 -9.43 -1.86 -12.08
CA TYR A 9 -8.68 -0.78 -11.46
C TYR A 9 -7.65 -0.17 -12.40
N TYR A 10 -7.06 -0.99 -13.28
CA TYR A 10 -6.03 -0.62 -14.26
C TYR A 10 -6.02 -1.63 -15.43
N ASN A 11 -5.21 -1.33 -16.46
CA ASN A 11 -5.15 -2.17 -17.66
C ASN A 11 -4.72 -3.60 -17.34
N GLU A 12 -5.48 -4.56 -17.89
CA GLU A 12 -5.25 -6.01 -17.73
C GLU A 12 -5.17 -6.48 -16.27
N HIS A 13 -5.89 -5.79 -15.35
CA HIS A 13 -5.96 -6.22 -13.95
C HIS A 13 -6.40 -7.68 -13.86
N CYS A 14 -5.59 -8.51 -13.20
CA CYS A 14 -5.86 -9.93 -12.99
C CYS A 14 -5.60 -10.34 -11.54
N ILE A 15 -6.26 -11.41 -11.14
CA ILE A 15 -6.03 -12.08 -9.86
C ILE A 15 -5.53 -13.49 -10.16
N ILE A 16 -4.41 -13.84 -9.55
CA ILE A 16 -3.76 -15.14 -9.70
C ILE A 16 -3.98 -15.91 -8.40
N PHE A 17 -4.73 -16.99 -8.46
CA PHE A 17 -5.00 -17.84 -7.30
C PHE A 17 -4.02 -19.01 -7.23
N ASN A 18 -3.65 -19.39 -6.00
CA ASN A 18 -3.02 -20.68 -5.77
C ASN A 18 -4.04 -21.79 -6.12
N GLY A 19 -3.60 -22.82 -6.83
CA GLY A 19 -4.45 -23.96 -7.16
C GLY A 19 -4.92 -24.78 -5.96
N GLN A 20 -4.25 -24.63 -4.81
CA GLN A 20 -4.67 -25.21 -3.53
C GLN A 20 -5.21 -24.10 -2.63
N HIS A 21 -6.29 -24.41 -1.91
CA HIS A 21 -6.88 -23.50 -0.94
C HIS A 21 -6.01 -23.49 0.34
N THR A 22 -5.03 -22.61 0.38
CA THR A 22 -4.13 -22.41 1.51
C THR A 22 -4.18 -20.97 2.00
N PRO A 23 -4.07 -20.70 3.29
CA PRO A 23 -4.00 -19.33 3.80
C PRO A 23 -2.85 -18.54 3.18
N MET A 24 -3.02 -17.23 3.07
CA MET A 24 -1.95 -16.33 2.66
C MET A 24 -0.79 -16.39 3.65
N LYS A 25 0.41 -16.47 3.10
CA LYS A 25 1.65 -16.42 3.88
C LYS A 25 2.74 -15.80 3.02
N ILE A 26 3.37 -14.76 3.55
CA ILE A 26 4.56 -14.19 2.94
C ILE A 26 5.78 -14.96 3.42
N GLU A 27 6.41 -15.67 2.51
CA GLU A 27 7.57 -16.50 2.78
C GLU A 27 8.47 -16.61 1.53
N ARG A 28 9.61 -17.27 1.65
CA ARG A 28 10.54 -17.48 0.54
C ARG A 28 9.86 -17.96 -0.75
N ALA A 29 8.92 -18.89 -0.65
CA ALA A 29 8.18 -19.41 -1.80
C ALA A 29 7.32 -18.35 -2.50
N THR A 30 6.81 -17.35 -1.76
CA THR A 30 6.05 -16.24 -2.33
C THR A 30 6.90 -15.44 -3.31
N PHE A 31 8.13 -15.11 -2.96
CA PHE A 31 9.03 -14.38 -3.86
C PHE A 31 9.33 -15.19 -5.13
N GLY A 32 9.50 -16.52 -5.00
CA GLY A 32 9.66 -17.42 -6.14
C GLY A 32 8.45 -17.35 -7.08
N LYS A 33 7.23 -17.52 -6.56
CA LYS A 33 5.99 -17.46 -7.34
C LYS A 33 5.84 -16.13 -8.11
N LEU A 34 6.14 -14.99 -7.46
CA LEU A 34 6.07 -13.67 -8.07
C LEU A 34 7.08 -13.54 -9.22
N LEU A 35 8.33 -13.97 -9.00
CA LEU A 35 9.39 -13.88 -10.01
C LEU A 35 9.19 -14.86 -11.17
N ASP A 36 8.67 -16.06 -10.92
CA ASP A 36 8.28 -17.02 -11.96
C ASP A 36 7.15 -16.47 -12.83
N PHE A 37 6.19 -15.74 -12.24
CA PHE A 37 5.12 -15.11 -13.00
C PHE A 37 5.65 -14.03 -13.96
N VAL A 38 6.51 -13.11 -13.50
CA VAL A 38 7.06 -12.06 -14.37
C VAL A 38 8.13 -12.57 -15.33
N GLU A 39 8.66 -13.77 -15.14
CA GLU A 39 9.48 -14.47 -16.12
C GLU A 39 8.63 -14.91 -17.32
N GLN A 40 7.45 -15.47 -17.06
CA GLN A 40 6.51 -15.91 -18.10
C GLN A 40 5.76 -14.73 -18.75
N PHE A 41 5.47 -13.68 -17.97
CA PHE A 41 4.74 -12.47 -18.41
C PHE A 41 5.56 -11.21 -18.15
N PRO A 42 6.64 -10.96 -18.92
CA PRO A 42 7.62 -9.92 -18.60
C PRO A 42 7.07 -8.49 -18.74
N HIS A 43 5.93 -8.30 -19.37
CA HIS A 43 5.22 -7.02 -19.49
C HIS A 43 4.23 -6.76 -18.35
N TYR A 44 4.06 -7.72 -17.43
CA TYR A 44 3.22 -7.57 -16.24
C TYR A 44 4.07 -7.24 -15.01
N PHE A 45 3.44 -6.58 -14.05
CA PHE A 45 3.83 -6.67 -12.65
C PHE A 45 2.95 -7.72 -11.96
N VAL A 46 3.38 -8.17 -10.80
CA VAL A 46 2.57 -8.96 -9.88
C VAL A 46 3.00 -8.67 -8.44
N GLY A 47 2.03 -8.60 -7.53
CA GLY A 47 2.30 -8.39 -6.12
C GLY A 47 1.35 -9.18 -5.22
N SER A 48 1.72 -9.30 -3.97
CA SER A 48 0.91 -9.90 -2.92
C SER A 48 0.48 -8.85 -1.91
N ASN A 49 -0.75 -8.93 -1.42
CA ASN A 49 -1.09 -8.27 -0.17
C ASN A 49 -0.26 -8.88 0.97
N ALA A 50 -0.13 -8.15 2.07
CA ALA A 50 0.48 -8.67 3.29
C ALA A 50 -0.39 -9.77 3.91
N ASP A 51 0.22 -10.63 4.71
CA ASP A 51 -0.40 -11.80 5.34
C ASP A 51 -0.92 -11.56 6.77
N LEU A 52 -0.82 -10.33 7.27
CA LEU A 52 -1.33 -9.95 8.59
C LEU A 52 -2.60 -9.09 8.48
N PRO A 53 -3.50 -9.14 9.47
CA PRO A 53 -4.66 -8.26 9.55
C PRO A 53 -4.27 -6.77 9.46
N ILE A 54 -5.23 -5.92 9.10
CA ILE A 54 -5.06 -4.45 8.97
C ILE A 54 -4.22 -4.05 7.76
N VAL A 55 -3.05 -4.67 7.56
CA VAL A 55 -2.13 -4.38 6.45
C VAL A 55 -2.27 -5.37 5.29
N GLY A 56 -3.04 -6.44 5.47
CA GLY A 56 -3.36 -7.42 4.44
C GLY A 56 -4.57 -7.03 3.58
N GLY A 57 -4.84 -7.85 2.58
CA GLY A 57 -6.06 -7.76 1.79
C GLY A 57 -7.30 -8.30 2.54
N SER A 58 -8.45 -8.22 1.89
CA SER A 58 -9.72 -8.70 2.45
C SER A 58 -9.83 -10.23 2.55
N ILE A 59 -8.99 -10.97 1.82
CA ILE A 59 -9.01 -12.44 1.76
C ILE A 59 -7.66 -12.97 2.24
N LEU A 60 -7.54 -13.30 3.52
CA LEU A 60 -6.33 -13.91 4.10
C LEU A 60 -6.38 -15.45 4.08
N SER A 61 -7.57 -16.03 3.85
CA SER A 61 -7.79 -17.47 3.87
C SER A 61 -7.37 -18.22 2.60
N HIS A 62 -7.12 -17.49 1.51
CA HIS A 62 -6.71 -18.09 0.24
C HIS A 62 -5.55 -17.32 -0.40
N ASP A 63 -4.42 -17.99 -0.58
CA ASP A 63 -3.22 -17.45 -1.19
C ASP A 63 -3.48 -17.00 -2.64
N HIS A 64 -3.32 -15.70 -2.88
CA HIS A 64 -3.59 -15.08 -4.17
C HIS A 64 -2.70 -13.86 -4.39
N PHE A 65 -2.52 -13.50 -5.65
CA PHE A 65 -1.72 -12.37 -6.10
C PHE A 65 -2.54 -11.48 -7.03
N GLN A 66 -2.15 -10.22 -7.16
CA GLN A 66 -2.72 -9.28 -8.11
C GLN A 66 -1.66 -8.84 -9.09
N GLY A 67 -1.99 -8.84 -10.37
CA GLY A 67 -1.08 -8.43 -11.44
C GLY A 67 -1.78 -7.65 -12.53
N GLY A 68 -1.02 -7.26 -13.54
CA GLY A 68 -1.55 -6.59 -14.72
C GLY A 68 -0.49 -5.83 -15.51
N HIS A 69 -0.90 -5.30 -16.65
CA HIS A 69 -0.06 -4.49 -17.53
C HIS A 69 -0.24 -3.00 -17.20
N TYR A 70 0.39 -2.57 -16.11
CA TYR A 70 0.31 -1.19 -15.66
C TYR A 70 1.57 -0.77 -14.89
N GLU A 71 2.07 0.43 -15.12
CA GLU A 71 3.21 0.97 -14.40
C GLU A 71 2.76 2.00 -13.37
N PHE A 72 2.76 1.59 -12.11
CA PHE A 72 2.37 2.43 -10.99
C PHE A 72 3.39 3.53 -10.66
N ALA A 73 2.95 4.55 -9.93
CA ALA A 73 3.81 5.65 -9.50
C ALA A 73 5.02 5.14 -8.68
N MET A 74 4.83 4.16 -7.81
CA MET A 74 5.93 3.57 -7.04
C MET A 74 7.00 2.93 -7.93
N ALA A 75 6.63 2.29 -9.05
CA ALA A 75 7.58 1.71 -9.99
C ALA A 75 8.50 2.76 -10.63
N LYS A 76 8.00 4.00 -10.80
CA LYS A 76 8.72 5.15 -11.36
C LYS A 76 9.52 5.93 -10.31
N ALA A 77 9.24 5.71 -9.03
CA ALA A 77 9.89 6.42 -7.95
C ALA A 77 11.39 6.12 -7.92
N PRO A 78 12.26 7.14 -7.78
CA PRO A 78 13.71 6.94 -7.76
C PRO A 78 14.16 6.29 -6.45
N VAL A 79 15.31 5.63 -6.50
CA VAL A 79 16.08 5.25 -5.32
C VAL A 79 16.69 6.52 -4.74
N GLU A 80 16.38 6.82 -3.47
CA GLU A 80 16.96 7.98 -2.77
C GLU A 80 18.25 7.65 -2.02
N LYS A 81 18.43 6.38 -1.65
CA LYS A 81 19.62 5.90 -0.95
C LYS A 81 19.98 4.50 -1.44
N GLU A 82 21.14 4.36 -2.06
CA GLU A 82 21.70 3.04 -2.38
C GLU A 82 22.18 2.35 -1.10
N ILE A 83 21.94 1.05 -1.03
CA ILE A 83 22.38 0.17 0.06
C ILE A 83 23.02 -1.08 -0.53
N SER A 84 23.91 -1.70 0.22
CA SER A 84 24.55 -2.95 -0.17
C SER A 84 24.40 -4.01 0.92
N PHE A 85 24.27 -5.25 0.51
CA PHE A 85 24.19 -6.39 1.41
C PHE A 85 25.40 -7.28 1.21
N LYS A 86 26.12 -7.56 2.30
CA LYS A 86 27.28 -8.45 2.27
C LYS A 86 26.89 -9.83 1.75
N GLY A 87 27.62 -10.30 0.73
CA GLY A 87 27.36 -11.56 0.05
C GLY A 87 26.31 -11.46 -1.06
N PHE A 88 25.85 -10.21 -1.39
CA PHE A 88 24.92 -9.91 -2.48
C PHE A 88 25.42 -8.73 -3.33
N GLU A 89 26.71 -8.69 -3.59
CA GLU A 89 27.35 -7.63 -4.37
C GLU A 89 26.88 -7.61 -5.85
N ASP A 90 26.27 -8.70 -6.29
CA ASP A 90 25.62 -8.88 -7.58
C ASP A 90 24.16 -8.38 -7.63
N VAL A 91 23.60 -7.95 -6.49
CA VAL A 91 22.26 -7.42 -6.37
C VAL A 91 22.32 -5.90 -6.15
N LYS A 92 21.68 -5.15 -7.03
CA LYS A 92 21.46 -3.71 -6.78
C LYS A 92 20.35 -3.55 -5.75
N ALA A 93 20.58 -2.72 -4.75
CA ALA A 93 19.60 -2.47 -3.71
C ALA A 93 19.56 -1.01 -3.30
N GLY A 94 18.38 -0.54 -2.87
CA GLY A 94 18.21 0.82 -2.39
C GLY A 94 16.87 1.09 -1.74
N ILE A 95 16.82 2.19 -1.00
CA ILE A 95 15.60 2.72 -0.40
C ILE A 95 14.92 3.60 -1.45
N VAL A 96 13.65 3.32 -1.74
CA VAL A 96 12.85 4.08 -2.71
C VAL A 96 12.34 5.37 -2.06
N LYS A 97 12.40 6.48 -2.79
CA LYS A 97 11.76 7.73 -2.38
C LYS A 97 10.24 7.59 -2.50
N TRP A 98 9.64 7.09 -1.46
CA TRP A 98 8.22 6.76 -1.38
C TRP A 98 7.65 7.09 -0.01
N PRO A 99 6.36 7.42 0.15
CA PRO A 99 5.76 7.70 1.46
C PRO A 99 5.82 6.53 2.45
N MET A 100 6.05 5.31 1.96
CA MET A 100 6.21 4.10 2.77
C MET A 100 7.66 3.63 2.72
N SER A 101 8.09 2.83 3.70
CA SER A 101 9.43 2.22 3.71
C SER A 101 9.51 1.10 2.67
N VAL A 102 10.23 1.33 1.58
CA VAL A 102 10.38 0.38 0.47
C VAL A 102 11.84 0.10 0.20
N ILE A 103 12.22 -1.17 0.24
CA ILE A 103 13.52 -1.64 -0.23
C ILE A 103 13.32 -2.21 -1.63
N ARG A 104 13.96 -1.59 -2.63
CA ARG A 104 14.01 -2.12 -4.00
C ARG A 104 15.28 -2.92 -4.18
N ILE A 105 15.14 -4.14 -4.72
CA ILE A 105 16.27 -5.00 -5.08
C ILE A 105 16.12 -5.46 -6.53
N SER A 106 17.22 -5.52 -7.28
CA SER A 106 17.24 -6.00 -8.66
C SER A 106 18.50 -6.78 -9.02
N ALA A 107 18.34 -7.82 -9.83
CA ALA A 107 19.43 -8.66 -10.33
C ALA A 107 19.03 -9.39 -11.61
N GLU A 108 20.01 -9.91 -12.33
CA GLU A 108 19.79 -10.77 -13.50
C GLU A 108 19.24 -12.15 -13.11
N LYS A 109 19.64 -12.67 -11.94
CA LYS A 109 19.26 -13.99 -11.44
C LYS A 109 18.18 -13.88 -10.37
N LYS A 110 17.00 -14.46 -10.62
CA LYS A 110 15.88 -14.44 -9.67
C LYS A 110 16.20 -15.15 -8.34
N GLU A 111 17.04 -16.19 -8.36
CA GLU A 111 17.43 -16.94 -7.17
C GLU A 111 18.13 -16.04 -6.14
N ARG A 112 18.94 -15.07 -6.63
CA ARG A 112 19.60 -14.09 -5.76
C ARG A 112 18.62 -13.16 -5.09
N LEU A 113 17.58 -12.72 -5.84
CA LEU A 113 16.52 -11.91 -5.27
C LEU A 113 15.68 -12.68 -4.25
N ILE A 114 15.34 -13.94 -4.54
CA ILE A 114 14.60 -14.81 -3.62
C ILE A 114 15.36 -14.96 -2.30
N GLU A 115 16.66 -15.23 -2.38
CA GLU A 115 17.50 -15.41 -1.20
C GLU A 115 17.58 -14.12 -0.37
N LEU A 116 17.84 -12.98 -1.01
CA LEU A 116 17.95 -11.69 -0.31
C LEU A 116 16.61 -11.23 0.27
N ALA A 117 15.52 -11.37 -0.50
CA ALA A 117 14.18 -11.01 -0.04
C ALA A 117 13.77 -11.83 1.19
N ASP A 118 14.09 -13.12 1.22
CA ASP A 118 13.83 -13.97 2.37
C ASP A 118 14.63 -13.53 3.61
N ARG A 119 15.91 -13.19 3.45
CA ARG A 119 16.72 -12.63 4.55
C ARG A 119 16.17 -11.30 5.06
N ILE A 120 15.75 -10.41 4.17
CA ILE A 120 15.13 -9.13 4.55
C ILE A 120 13.81 -9.37 5.30
N LEU A 121 12.98 -10.29 4.82
CA LEU A 121 11.73 -10.66 5.49
C LEU A 121 11.96 -11.17 6.91
N LEU A 122 12.90 -12.11 7.07
CA LEU A 122 13.22 -12.69 8.38
C LEU A 122 13.79 -11.64 9.34
N ALA A 123 14.69 -10.78 8.85
CA ALA A 123 15.23 -9.67 9.64
C ALA A 123 14.12 -8.68 10.05
N TRP A 124 13.24 -8.33 9.11
CA TRP A 124 12.12 -7.41 9.40
C TRP A 124 11.13 -8.00 10.40
N ARG A 125 10.80 -9.29 10.29
CA ARG A 125 9.87 -9.95 11.23
C ARG A 125 10.35 -9.91 12.67
N GLY A 126 11.65 -9.94 12.91
CA GLY A 126 12.23 -9.82 14.25
C GLY A 126 12.66 -8.40 14.64
N TYR A 127 12.40 -7.39 13.81
CA TYR A 127 12.89 -6.03 14.05
C TYR A 127 12.01 -5.25 15.01
N THR A 128 12.63 -4.68 16.03
CA THR A 128 12.01 -3.75 16.99
C THR A 128 12.80 -2.47 17.03
N ASP A 129 12.11 -1.32 16.95
CA ASP A 129 12.64 0.02 17.14
C ASP A 129 11.61 0.82 17.93
N GLU A 130 11.81 0.88 19.24
CA GLU A 130 10.91 1.58 20.17
C GLU A 130 10.80 3.07 19.86
N ALA A 131 11.89 3.70 19.42
CA ALA A 131 11.89 5.11 19.09
C ALA A 131 10.99 5.45 17.90
N ALA A 132 10.83 4.49 16.96
CA ALA A 132 9.92 4.59 15.83
C ALA A 132 8.58 3.92 16.11
N PHE A 133 8.31 3.46 17.33
CA PHE A 133 7.13 2.68 17.71
C PHE A 133 6.92 1.42 16.83
N ILE A 134 8.01 0.79 16.43
CA ILE A 134 8.00 -0.47 15.70
C ILE A 134 8.29 -1.60 16.68
N PHE A 135 7.35 -2.52 16.83
CA PHE A 135 7.51 -3.72 17.64
C PHE A 135 7.32 -4.94 16.73
N ALA A 136 8.22 -5.92 16.85
CA ALA A 136 8.13 -7.17 16.10
C ALA A 136 6.88 -7.96 16.47
N GLU A 137 6.56 -7.96 17.78
CA GLU A 137 5.41 -8.65 18.34
C GLU A 137 4.94 -7.97 19.64
N THR A 138 3.69 -8.21 20.01
CA THR A 138 3.12 -7.84 21.32
C THR A 138 2.28 -9.01 21.81
N ASP A 139 2.53 -9.50 23.03
CA ASP A 139 1.83 -10.64 23.62
C ASP A 139 1.83 -11.90 22.73
N GLY A 140 2.89 -12.10 21.95
CA GLY A 140 3.06 -13.22 21.02
C GLY A 140 2.39 -13.03 19.65
N GLU A 141 1.70 -11.90 19.41
CA GLU A 141 1.11 -11.57 18.12
C GLU A 141 2.11 -10.80 17.24
N PRO A 142 2.45 -11.29 16.04
CA PRO A 142 3.41 -10.63 15.15
C PRO A 142 2.83 -9.38 14.50
N HIS A 143 3.67 -8.36 14.30
CA HIS A 143 3.28 -7.10 13.66
C HIS A 143 3.96 -6.83 12.32
N ASN A 144 5.15 -7.37 12.11
CA ASN A 144 5.96 -7.08 10.93
C ASN A 144 5.71 -8.07 9.79
N THR A 145 5.46 -7.55 8.60
CA THR A 145 5.36 -8.32 7.37
C THR A 145 5.77 -7.47 6.16
N ILE A 146 5.72 -8.03 4.96
CA ILE A 146 6.08 -7.35 3.71
C ILE A 146 4.93 -7.45 2.71
N THR A 147 4.70 -6.38 1.95
CA THR A 147 3.94 -6.39 0.70
C THR A 147 4.95 -6.43 -0.44
N PRO A 148 5.18 -7.59 -1.09
CA PRO A 148 6.15 -7.73 -2.17
C PRO A 148 5.52 -7.45 -3.54
N ILE A 149 6.25 -6.75 -4.42
CA ILE A 149 5.85 -6.48 -5.80
C ILE A 149 7.00 -6.82 -6.73
N ALA A 150 6.75 -7.67 -7.72
CA ALA A 150 7.71 -8.08 -8.73
C ALA A 150 7.41 -7.47 -10.10
N ARG A 151 8.46 -7.18 -10.85
CA ARG A 151 8.39 -6.79 -12.27
C ARG A 151 9.69 -7.10 -13.00
N ARG A 152 9.63 -7.01 -14.33
CA ARG A 152 10.85 -6.97 -15.16
C ARG A 152 11.25 -5.52 -15.43
N ARG A 153 12.56 -5.27 -15.44
CA ARG A 153 13.15 -3.98 -15.82
C ARG A 153 14.26 -4.25 -16.83
N GLY A 154 13.88 -4.36 -18.12
CA GLY A 154 14.78 -4.92 -19.13
C GLY A 154 15.17 -6.36 -18.80
N ASP A 155 16.46 -6.64 -18.76
CA ASP A 155 16.98 -7.98 -18.46
C ASP A 155 17.01 -8.30 -16.95
N LEU A 156 16.69 -7.31 -16.10
CA LEU A 156 16.71 -7.52 -14.65
C LEU A 156 15.32 -7.93 -14.13
N TYR A 157 15.31 -8.82 -13.15
CA TYR A 157 14.21 -8.96 -12.22
C TYR A 157 14.30 -7.85 -11.17
N GLU A 158 13.14 -7.33 -10.75
CA GLU A 158 13.06 -6.30 -9.71
C GLU A 158 11.97 -6.66 -8.71
N LEU A 159 12.28 -6.54 -7.43
CA LEU A 159 11.34 -6.66 -6.31
C LEU A 159 11.33 -5.37 -5.50
N ASP A 160 10.14 -4.83 -5.26
CA ASP A 160 9.90 -3.86 -4.21
C ASP A 160 9.36 -4.60 -2.98
N LEU A 161 10.06 -4.44 -1.87
CA LEU A 161 9.72 -5.01 -0.57
C LEU A 161 9.21 -3.89 0.33
N VAL A 162 7.89 -3.75 0.41
CA VAL A 162 7.25 -2.71 1.23
C VAL A 162 7.13 -3.23 2.66
N LEU A 163 7.85 -2.61 3.59
CA LEU A 163 7.84 -2.98 5.00
C LEU A 163 6.52 -2.54 5.64
N ARG A 164 5.79 -3.47 6.23
CA ARG A 164 4.48 -3.24 6.85
C ARG A 164 4.53 -3.61 8.33
N ASN A 165 3.78 -2.86 9.12
CA ASN A 165 3.56 -3.15 10.54
C ASN A 165 2.09 -2.87 10.87
N ASN A 166 1.43 -3.79 11.59
CA ASN A 166 0.00 -3.71 11.89
C ASN A 166 -0.32 -3.35 13.35
N ILE A 167 0.68 -2.85 14.09
CA ILE A 167 0.47 -2.50 15.50
C ILE A 167 -0.67 -1.49 15.67
N THR A 168 -1.47 -1.70 16.70
CA THR A 168 -2.59 -0.83 17.06
C THR A 168 -2.39 -0.24 18.45
N THR A 169 -3.07 0.86 18.72
CA THR A 169 -3.21 1.45 20.05
C THR A 169 -4.67 1.81 20.29
N GLU A 170 -5.03 2.20 21.52
CA GLU A 170 -6.36 2.73 21.80
C GLU A 170 -6.67 3.99 20.95
N GLU A 171 -5.67 4.84 20.71
CA GLU A 171 -5.80 6.01 19.85
C GLU A 171 -5.91 5.64 18.35
N HIS A 172 -5.23 4.58 17.93
CA HIS A 172 -5.16 4.12 16.54
C HIS A 172 -5.60 2.66 16.38
N PRO A 173 -6.89 2.36 16.59
CA PRO A 173 -7.38 0.98 16.57
C PRO A 173 -7.39 0.32 15.18
N LEU A 174 -7.21 1.11 14.10
CA LEU A 174 -7.07 0.62 12.73
C LEU A 174 -5.61 0.58 12.25
N GLY A 175 -4.65 0.74 13.17
CA GLY A 175 -3.22 0.71 12.89
C GLY A 175 -2.53 2.06 13.05
N VAL A 176 -1.39 2.07 13.76
CA VAL A 176 -0.56 3.27 13.94
C VAL A 176 -0.04 3.80 12.61
N TYR A 177 0.27 2.92 11.68
CA TYR A 177 0.77 3.22 10.33
C TYR A 177 -0.32 3.24 9.24
N HIS A 178 -1.59 3.19 9.65
CA HIS A 178 -2.74 3.37 8.78
C HIS A 178 -3.18 4.85 8.79
N PRO A 179 -3.88 5.36 7.75
CA PRO A 179 -4.47 6.70 7.81
C PRO A 179 -5.33 6.87 9.06
N HIS A 180 -5.05 7.91 9.85
CA HIS A 180 -5.68 8.14 11.14
C HIS A 180 -7.14 8.59 10.99
N ALA A 181 -7.91 8.49 12.07
CA ALA A 181 -9.36 8.72 12.12
C ALA A 181 -9.82 10.04 11.46
N LYS A 182 -9.02 11.11 11.57
CA LYS A 182 -9.31 12.41 10.95
C LYS A 182 -9.42 12.37 9.42
N LEU A 183 -8.88 11.31 8.77
CA LEU A 183 -8.94 11.11 7.33
C LEU A 183 -9.97 10.07 6.90
N HIS A 184 -10.68 9.42 7.84
CA HIS A 184 -11.64 8.38 7.52
C HIS A 184 -12.89 8.88 6.80
N HIS A 185 -13.17 10.18 6.85
CA HIS A 185 -14.20 10.82 6.02
C HIS A 185 -13.90 10.68 4.52
N ILE A 186 -12.62 10.55 4.14
CA ILE A 186 -12.18 10.25 2.77
C ILE A 186 -12.21 8.74 2.53
N LYS A 187 -11.41 7.97 3.27
CA LYS A 187 -11.33 6.52 3.16
C LYS A 187 -10.95 5.89 4.50
N LYS A 188 -11.76 4.93 4.95
CA LYS A 188 -11.56 4.21 6.21
C LYS A 188 -10.97 2.82 6.01
N GLU A 189 -11.17 2.25 4.81
CA GLU A 189 -10.79 0.87 4.48
C GLU A 189 -9.27 0.68 4.49
N ASN A 190 -8.83 -0.55 4.66
CA ASN A 190 -7.41 -0.92 4.68
C ASN A 190 -6.68 -0.48 3.40
N ILE A 191 -5.41 -0.13 3.54
CA ILE A 191 -4.51 0.19 2.43
C ILE A 191 -3.94 -1.12 1.90
N GLY A 192 -4.48 -1.56 0.78
CA GLY A 192 -4.06 -2.77 0.07
C GLY A 192 -2.95 -2.53 -0.96
N LEU A 193 -2.62 -3.58 -1.72
CA LEU A 193 -1.54 -3.57 -2.70
C LEU A 193 -1.63 -2.41 -3.71
N ILE A 194 -2.83 -2.12 -4.22
CA ILE A 194 -3.05 -1.10 -5.27
C ILE A 194 -2.72 0.30 -4.74
N GLU A 195 -3.21 0.64 -3.55
CA GLU A 195 -2.94 1.93 -2.91
C GLU A 195 -1.47 2.05 -2.52
N VAL A 196 -0.86 0.97 -2.02
CA VAL A 196 0.58 0.92 -1.71
C VAL A 196 1.43 1.30 -2.92
N MET A 197 1.03 0.88 -4.12
CA MET A 197 1.71 1.22 -5.38
C MET A 197 1.40 2.62 -5.91
N GLY A 198 0.48 3.36 -5.27
CA GLY A 198 0.20 4.77 -5.56
C GLY A 198 -1.05 5.04 -6.42
N LEU A 199 -1.96 4.07 -6.58
CA LEU A 199 -3.25 4.29 -7.21
C LEU A 199 -4.32 4.41 -6.11
N ALA A 200 -4.80 5.63 -5.88
CA ALA A 200 -5.86 5.88 -4.90
C ALA A 200 -7.19 5.30 -5.39
N VAL A 201 -7.64 4.21 -4.75
CA VAL A 201 -8.98 3.65 -4.95
C VAL A 201 -9.90 4.29 -3.90
N LEU A 202 -10.64 5.31 -4.32
CA LEU A 202 -11.50 6.10 -3.45
C LEU A 202 -12.97 5.68 -3.57
N PRO A 203 -13.78 5.81 -2.50
CA PRO A 203 -15.20 5.57 -2.55
C PRO A 203 -15.91 6.44 -3.60
N ALA A 204 -16.82 5.86 -4.38
CA ALA A 204 -17.52 6.55 -5.48
C ALA A 204 -18.31 7.79 -4.99
N ARG A 205 -18.79 7.78 -3.74
CA ARG A 205 -19.49 8.92 -3.11
C ARG A 205 -18.67 10.20 -3.15
N LEU A 206 -17.35 10.11 -3.01
CA LEU A 206 -16.48 11.30 -2.95
C LEU A 206 -16.53 12.15 -4.22
N LYS A 207 -16.83 11.56 -5.38
CA LYS A 207 -16.98 12.35 -6.62
C LYS A 207 -18.07 13.41 -6.47
N LYS A 208 -19.22 13.03 -5.89
CA LYS A 208 -20.34 13.96 -5.64
C LYS A 208 -20.04 14.84 -4.44
N GLU A 209 -19.60 14.27 -3.33
CA GLU A 209 -19.33 14.99 -2.09
C GLU A 209 -18.29 16.11 -2.30
N MET A 210 -17.22 15.88 -3.08
CA MET A 210 -16.23 16.92 -3.36
C MET A 210 -16.77 18.02 -4.27
N ALA A 211 -17.62 17.70 -5.25
CA ALA A 211 -18.27 18.71 -6.10
C ALA A 211 -19.26 19.55 -5.29
N ASP A 212 -20.06 18.92 -4.44
CA ASP A 212 -21.01 19.62 -3.55
C ASP A 212 -20.26 20.50 -2.54
N LEU A 213 -19.13 20.01 -2.00
CA LEU A 213 -18.25 20.75 -1.09
C LEU A 213 -17.66 22.00 -1.77
N GLU A 214 -17.13 21.84 -2.98
CA GLU A 214 -16.60 22.96 -3.78
C GLU A 214 -17.68 24.03 -3.99
N GLN A 215 -18.89 23.61 -4.38
CA GLN A 215 -20.01 24.54 -4.60
C GLN A 215 -20.41 25.24 -3.30
N ALA A 216 -20.52 24.52 -2.18
CA ALA A 216 -20.86 25.11 -0.89
C ALA A 216 -19.84 26.18 -0.45
N LEU A 217 -18.55 25.92 -0.68
CA LEU A 217 -17.47 26.87 -0.39
C LEU A 217 -17.54 28.12 -1.29
N LEU A 218 -17.87 27.96 -2.58
CA LEU A 218 -18.05 29.10 -3.50
C LEU A 218 -19.25 29.94 -3.16
N ASP A 219 -20.34 29.31 -2.72
CA ASP A 219 -21.58 29.97 -2.35
C ASP A 219 -21.54 30.56 -0.92
N GLY A 220 -20.51 30.28 -0.14
CA GLY A 220 -20.36 30.69 1.25
C GLY A 220 -21.36 30.02 2.20
N THR A 221 -21.91 28.85 1.82
CA THR A 221 -22.86 28.10 2.66
C THR A 221 -22.12 27.30 3.73
N SER A 222 -22.75 27.13 4.91
CA SER A 222 -22.19 26.37 6.01
C SER A 222 -22.13 24.89 5.67
N ILE A 223 -20.91 24.34 5.58
CA ILE A 223 -20.69 22.90 5.36
C ILE A 223 -20.98 22.08 6.62
N ARG A 224 -20.93 22.68 7.82
CA ARG A 224 -21.20 22.00 9.09
C ARG A 224 -22.67 21.67 9.30
N GLU A 225 -23.56 22.44 8.67
CA GLU A 225 -25.01 22.25 8.75
C GLU A 225 -25.55 21.24 7.73
N ASP A 226 -24.75 20.88 6.73
CA ASP A 226 -25.11 19.86 5.74
C ASP A 226 -24.78 18.46 6.26
N GLU A 227 -25.79 17.58 6.35
CA GLU A 227 -25.66 16.22 6.88
C GLU A 227 -24.60 15.37 6.14
N VAL A 228 -24.38 15.62 4.84
CA VAL A 228 -23.42 14.87 4.01
C VAL A 228 -22.04 15.50 4.09
N LEU A 229 -21.93 16.82 4.12
CA LEU A 229 -20.65 17.54 4.04
C LEU A 229 -20.00 17.79 5.41
N ALA A 230 -20.77 17.78 6.50
CA ALA A 230 -20.28 18.05 7.86
C ALA A 230 -19.06 17.21 8.26
N LYS A 231 -18.97 15.95 7.79
CA LYS A 231 -17.82 15.06 8.04
C LYS A 231 -16.52 15.55 7.42
N HIS A 232 -16.57 16.47 6.45
CA HIS A 232 -15.41 17.07 5.80
C HIS A 232 -14.99 18.41 6.41
N ALA A 233 -15.81 18.98 7.31
CA ALA A 233 -15.64 20.35 7.80
C ALA A 233 -14.29 20.58 8.49
N ASP A 234 -13.91 19.74 9.43
CA ASP A 234 -12.64 19.88 10.16
C ASP A 234 -11.43 19.84 9.22
N TRP A 235 -11.45 18.94 8.24
CA TRP A 235 -10.42 18.84 7.22
C TRP A 235 -10.35 20.09 6.34
N VAL A 236 -11.48 20.60 5.89
CA VAL A 236 -11.56 21.83 5.08
C VAL A 236 -11.05 23.04 5.87
N GLU A 237 -11.45 23.19 7.12
CA GLU A 237 -11.01 24.29 7.99
C GLU A 237 -9.52 24.23 8.33
N GLU A 238 -8.92 23.02 8.38
CA GLU A 238 -7.48 22.85 8.58
C GLU A 238 -6.68 23.26 7.35
N PHE A 239 -7.14 22.97 6.16
CA PHE A 239 -6.30 23.12 4.97
C PHE A 239 -6.54 24.41 4.18
N LEU A 240 -7.77 24.94 4.10
CA LEU A 240 -8.09 26.14 3.30
C LEU A 240 -7.25 27.38 3.68
N PRO A 241 -7.00 27.66 4.98
CA PRO A 241 -6.17 28.81 5.35
C PRO A 241 -4.75 28.74 4.78
N LYS A 242 -4.21 27.54 4.53
CA LYS A 242 -2.88 27.34 3.93
C LYS A 242 -2.80 27.83 2.49
N TYR A 243 -3.95 27.98 1.84
CA TYR A 243 -4.10 28.49 0.46
C TYR A 243 -4.66 29.90 0.39
N GLY A 244 -4.71 30.63 1.53
CA GLY A 244 -5.15 32.00 1.57
C GLY A 244 -6.69 32.17 1.55
N PHE A 245 -7.43 31.09 1.74
CA PHE A 245 -8.88 31.16 1.91
C PHE A 245 -9.21 31.35 3.41
N THR A 246 -9.95 32.37 3.73
CA THR A 246 -10.55 32.57 5.06
C THR A 246 -12.04 32.27 4.93
N PHE A 247 -12.57 31.45 5.84
CA PHE A 247 -14.02 31.34 5.99
C PHE A 247 -14.54 32.73 6.37
N GLY A 248 -15.45 33.26 5.57
CA GLY A 248 -16.15 34.46 5.95
C GLY A 248 -16.73 34.24 7.34
N SER A 249 -16.44 35.13 8.27
CA SER A 249 -17.04 35.14 9.59
C SER A 249 -18.55 35.52 9.44
N GLY A 250 -19.31 34.55 8.98
CA GLY A 250 -20.74 34.54 9.02
C GLY A 250 -21.24 34.07 10.38
N LEU A 251 -20.87 34.79 11.43
CA LEU A 251 -21.44 34.70 12.76
C LEU A 251 -21.61 36.14 13.28
N GLU A 252 -22.68 36.75 12.92
CA GLU A 252 -23.46 37.66 13.76
C GLU A 252 -24.91 37.26 13.71
#